data_3ff9a7d91ecc27f47bcd605c84d5250e
#
_entry.id   3ff9a7d91ecc27f47bcd605c84d5250e
#
_cell.length_a   1.000
_cell.length_b   1.000
_cell.length_c   1.000
_cell.angle_alpha   90.00
_cell.angle_beta   90.00
_cell.angle_gamma   90.00
#
_symmetry.space_group_name_H-M   'P 1'
#
loop_
_entity.id
_entity.type
_entity.pdbx_description
1 polymer ?
#
loop_
_entity_poly.entity_id
_entity_poly.type
_entity_poly.pdbx_seq_one_letter_code
_entity_poly.pdbx_strand_id
1 'polypeptide(L)'
;MVQSLVTFIIIFGIIVCVHEYGHLFFAKKSGILVREFSIGMGPKIYAHQAKDGTLYTIRMLPLGGYVRMAGWGEDETEIKTGAPVSLTLDVQNQTVTRINLSDKVQFGQALPMLVTAYDFEKALIITGEVNGEVVTYAVAHDATVVEEDGTELRIAPLDVQYQSASLPGRMMTNFAGPLNNFILGVVAFVLVAFMQGGVQDLNTNQITVSDHNLPAYQAGLRTGDKVETINDVPVSDWSSLSKQIGESDGKAIQVKTDLKTLTITPKKQEKSYIIGITPFLKTGFVDKLTGGLKEAWTSAFAIINALKDLILHPDINKLGGPVAMYRMSGDVAREGITTVIRFMALLSINLGIFNLIPIPALDGGKIVMNIIEAIRRKPMKQEYESIITLVGVGIMVVLMIAVTWNDIWRLFR
;
A
#
# COMPACT_ATOMS: atom_id res chain seq x y z
N MET A 1 14.99 9.01 -17.63
CA MET A 1 13.52 9.07 -17.67
C MET A 1 12.87 7.69 -17.70
N VAL A 2 13.20 6.80 -18.63
CA VAL A 2 12.59 5.45 -18.70
C VAL A 2 12.84 4.65 -17.42
N GLN A 3 14.06 4.60 -16.91
CA GLN A 3 14.40 3.89 -15.67
C GLN A 3 13.59 4.41 -14.47
N SER A 4 13.46 5.72 -14.31
CA SER A 4 12.68 6.33 -13.22
C SER A 4 11.20 5.94 -13.30
N LEU A 5 10.63 5.95 -14.53
CA LEU A 5 9.24 5.56 -14.76
C LEU A 5 9.01 4.08 -14.43
N VAL A 6 9.88 3.21 -14.92
CA VAL A 6 9.79 1.76 -14.67
C VAL A 6 9.92 1.46 -13.17
N THR A 7 10.91 2.07 -12.49
CA THR A 7 11.09 1.89 -11.05
C THR A 7 9.89 2.40 -10.26
N PHE A 8 9.36 3.58 -10.61
CA PHE A 8 8.14 4.12 -9.99
C PHE A 8 6.96 3.16 -10.13
N ILE A 9 6.69 2.69 -11.36
CA ILE A 9 5.57 1.75 -11.64
C ILE A 9 5.74 0.44 -10.87
N ILE A 10 6.96 -0.11 -10.81
CA ILE A 10 7.22 -1.36 -10.08
C ILE A 10 7.01 -1.18 -8.58
N ILE A 11 7.59 -0.13 -7.98
CA ILE A 11 7.46 0.12 -6.54
C ILE A 11 5.99 0.31 -6.16
N PHE A 12 5.30 1.24 -6.83
CA PHE A 12 3.89 1.54 -6.51
C PHE A 12 2.97 0.37 -6.85
N GLY A 13 3.23 -0.32 -7.97
CA GLY A 13 2.46 -1.51 -8.35
C GLY A 13 2.54 -2.61 -7.30
N ILE A 14 3.73 -2.89 -6.75
CA ILE A 14 3.91 -3.90 -5.69
C ILE A 14 3.19 -3.45 -4.41
N ILE A 15 3.40 -2.21 -3.96
CA ILE A 15 2.82 -1.69 -2.72
C ILE A 15 1.29 -1.72 -2.77
N VAL A 16 0.70 -1.25 -3.87
CA VAL A 16 -0.75 -1.23 -4.08
C VAL A 16 -1.30 -2.64 -4.21
N CYS A 17 -0.66 -3.51 -5.01
CA CYS A 17 -1.10 -4.89 -5.18
C CYS A 17 -1.16 -5.64 -3.84
N VAL A 18 -0.15 -5.48 -3.00
CA VAL A 18 -0.08 -6.11 -1.67
C VAL A 18 -1.13 -5.52 -0.73
N HIS A 19 -1.37 -4.21 -0.80
CA HIS A 19 -2.43 -3.52 -0.05
C HIS A 19 -3.81 -4.07 -0.41
N GLU A 20 -4.18 -4.01 -1.68
CA GLU A 20 -5.48 -4.47 -2.18
C GLU A 20 -5.69 -5.97 -1.94
N TYR A 21 -4.60 -6.78 -2.04
CA TYR A 21 -4.66 -8.19 -1.72
C TYR A 21 -5.06 -8.44 -0.25
N GLY A 22 -4.68 -7.56 0.67
CA GLY A 22 -5.14 -7.61 2.06
C GLY A 22 -6.66 -7.54 2.16
N HIS A 23 -7.25 -6.54 1.51
CA HIS A 23 -8.70 -6.36 1.46
C HIS A 23 -9.40 -7.55 0.81
N LEU A 24 -8.91 -8.00 -0.35
CA LEU A 24 -9.44 -9.16 -1.07
C LEU A 24 -9.47 -10.42 -0.18
N PHE A 25 -8.34 -10.73 0.46
CA PHE A 25 -8.20 -11.94 1.28
C PHE A 25 -9.18 -11.95 2.45
N PHE A 26 -9.24 -10.85 3.20
CA PHE A 26 -10.11 -10.78 4.38
C PHE A 26 -11.58 -10.57 4.02
N ALA A 27 -11.91 -9.90 2.93
CA ALA A 27 -13.27 -9.83 2.42
C ALA A 27 -13.81 -11.24 2.11
N LYS A 28 -13.10 -12.02 1.31
CA LYS A 28 -13.47 -13.41 0.99
C LYS A 28 -13.56 -14.29 2.24
N LYS A 29 -12.61 -14.16 3.16
CA LYS A 29 -12.62 -14.90 4.43
C LYS A 29 -13.81 -14.53 5.33
N SER A 30 -14.32 -13.32 5.20
CA SER A 30 -15.50 -12.82 5.95
C SER A 30 -16.82 -13.09 5.25
N GLY A 31 -16.84 -13.84 4.13
CA GLY A 31 -18.04 -14.16 3.35
C GLY A 31 -18.52 -13.03 2.45
N ILE A 32 -17.72 -11.96 2.29
CA ILE A 32 -18.06 -10.83 1.43
C ILE A 32 -17.73 -11.20 -0.02
N LEU A 33 -18.70 -11.04 -0.91
CA LEU A 33 -18.49 -11.22 -2.34
C LEU A 33 -17.60 -10.11 -2.90
N VAL A 34 -16.44 -10.47 -3.44
CA VAL A 34 -15.59 -9.55 -4.19
C VAL A 34 -15.91 -9.68 -5.67
N ARG A 35 -16.47 -8.61 -6.25
CA ARG A 35 -16.82 -8.54 -7.67
C ARG A 35 -15.62 -8.28 -8.57
N GLU A 36 -14.76 -7.32 -8.18
CA GLU A 36 -13.56 -6.99 -8.94
C GLU A 36 -12.36 -6.74 -8.02
N PHE A 37 -11.20 -7.25 -8.43
CA PHE A 37 -9.88 -6.89 -7.91
C PHE A 37 -9.09 -6.23 -9.02
N SER A 38 -8.76 -4.96 -8.86
CA SER A 38 -8.10 -4.17 -9.89
C SER A 38 -6.75 -3.65 -9.44
N ILE A 39 -5.75 -3.84 -10.31
CA ILE A 39 -4.45 -3.15 -10.21
C ILE A 39 -4.45 -2.02 -11.24
N GLY A 40 -4.35 -0.78 -10.77
CA GLY A 40 -4.45 0.41 -11.59
C GLY A 40 -5.87 0.94 -11.76
N MET A 41 -5.98 2.01 -12.52
CA MET A 41 -7.24 2.72 -12.83
C MET A 41 -7.39 2.97 -14.34
N GLY A 42 -8.59 3.36 -14.77
CA GLY A 42 -8.88 3.67 -16.17
C GLY A 42 -9.25 2.44 -17.00
N PRO A 43 -9.05 2.46 -18.33
CA PRO A 43 -9.42 1.38 -19.24
C PRO A 43 -8.74 0.05 -18.89
N LYS A 44 -9.47 -1.07 -19.03
CA LYS A 44 -8.96 -2.43 -18.81
C LYS A 44 -7.96 -2.80 -19.91
N ILE A 45 -6.74 -3.22 -19.53
CA ILE A 45 -5.74 -3.81 -20.44
C ILE A 45 -5.89 -5.33 -20.44
N TYR A 46 -6.13 -5.91 -19.27
CA TYR A 46 -6.29 -7.34 -19.06
C TYR A 46 -7.43 -7.59 -18.08
N ALA A 47 -8.23 -8.61 -18.36
CA ALA A 47 -9.30 -9.06 -17.48
C ALA A 47 -9.36 -10.58 -17.49
N HIS A 48 -9.49 -11.17 -16.30
CA HIS A 48 -9.66 -12.62 -16.11
C HIS A 48 -10.69 -12.88 -15.02
N GLN A 49 -11.73 -13.63 -15.36
CA GLN A 49 -12.73 -14.04 -14.41
C GLN A 49 -12.35 -15.37 -13.76
N ALA A 50 -12.25 -15.36 -12.44
CA ALA A 50 -11.98 -16.57 -11.67
C ALA A 50 -13.27 -17.39 -11.45
N LYS A 51 -13.11 -18.66 -11.07
CA LYS A 51 -14.24 -19.59 -10.84
C LYS A 51 -15.16 -19.14 -9.71
N ASP A 52 -14.71 -18.34 -8.78
CA ASP A 52 -15.48 -17.80 -7.66
C ASP A 52 -16.27 -16.52 -8.01
N GLY A 53 -16.25 -16.13 -9.28
CA GLY A 53 -16.94 -14.95 -9.80
C GLY A 53 -16.16 -13.63 -9.65
N THR A 54 -14.97 -13.63 -9.05
CA THR A 54 -14.14 -12.41 -8.94
C THR A 54 -13.49 -12.09 -10.28
N LEU A 55 -13.67 -10.87 -10.77
CA LEU A 55 -12.99 -10.35 -11.95
C LEU A 55 -11.64 -9.74 -11.56
N TYR A 56 -10.53 -10.31 -12.05
CA TYR A 56 -9.20 -9.75 -11.87
C TYR A 56 -8.83 -8.90 -13.06
N THR A 57 -8.48 -7.62 -12.82
CA THR A 57 -8.16 -6.68 -13.90
C THR A 57 -6.81 -6.00 -13.70
N ILE A 58 -6.14 -5.72 -14.81
CA ILE A 58 -5.01 -4.79 -14.89
C ILE A 58 -5.46 -3.62 -15.75
N ARG A 59 -5.30 -2.39 -15.24
CA ARG A 59 -5.76 -1.18 -15.90
C ARG A 59 -4.60 -0.29 -16.33
N MET A 60 -4.86 0.61 -17.26
CA MET A 60 -3.83 1.36 -17.97
C MET A 60 -3.02 2.31 -17.10
N LEU A 61 -3.65 2.94 -16.11
CA LEU A 61 -2.99 3.89 -15.23
C LEU A 61 -2.50 3.18 -13.96
N PRO A 62 -1.18 3.07 -13.72
CA PRO A 62 -0.62 2.37 -12.55
C PRO A 62 -0.71 3.24 -11.28
N LEU A 63 -1.80 3.95 -11.12
CA LEU A 63 -2.08 4.83 -9.99
C LEU A 63 -3.16 4.19 -9.11
N GLY A 64 -2.73 3.50 -8.06
CA GLY A 64 -3.65 2.85 -7.13
C GLY A 64 -4.16 1.49 -7.62
N GLY A 65 -5.18 1.00 -6.94
CA GLY A 65 -5.94 -0.19 -7.20
C GLY A 65 -7.26 -0.11 -6.44
N TYR A 66 -8.08 -1.13 -6.53
CA TYR A 66 -9.29 -1.23 -5.72
C TYR A 66 -9.81 -2.66 -5.62
N VAL A 67 -10.53 -2.92 -4.55
CA VAL A 67 -11.32 -4.13 -4.36
C VAL A 67 -12.79 -3.72 -4.33
N ARG A 68 -13.55 -4.08 -5.37
CA ARG A 68 -15.00 -3.84 -5.45
C ARG A 68 -15.72 -4.94 -4.70
N MET A 69 -16.24 -4.60 -3.53
CA MET A 69 -17.01 -5.51 -2.68
C MET A 69 -18.50 -5.28 -2.89
N ALA A 70 -19.28 -6.33 -2.89
CA ALA A 70 -20.75 -6.24 -2.98
C ALA A 70 -21.31 -5.46 -1.79
N GLY A 71 -22.29 -4.61 -2.05
CA GLY A 71 -22.95 -3.78 -1.03
C GLY A 71 -22.11 -2.66 -0.45
N TRP A 72 -20.96 -2.35 -1.06
CA TRP A 72 -20.09 -1.25 -0.63
C TRP A 72 -20.10 -0.12 -1.67
N GLY A 73 -20.86 0.94 -1.34
CA GLY A 73 -20.73 2.24 -2.00
C GLY A 73 -21.10 2.31 -3.46
N GLU A 74 -21.70 1.28 -4.07
CA GLU A 74 -21.90 1.26 -5.48
C GLU A 74 -22.90 0.31 -6.08
N ASP A 75 -23.44 0.87 -7.09
CA ASP A 75 -23.70 0.33 -8.42
C ASP A 75 -24.10 -1.14 -8.41
N GLU A 76 -25.26 -1.39 -7.86
CA GLU A 76 -26.06 -2.48 -8.36
C GLU A 76 -26.25 -2.21 -9.84
N THR A 77 -26.07 -3.24 -10.65
CA THR A 77 -26.39 -3.13 -12.07
C THR A 77 -27.89 -2.81 -12.16
N GLU A 78 -28.22 -1.53 -12.27
CA GLU A 78 -29.62 -1.09 -12.44
C GLU A 78 -30.11 -1.55 -13.80
N ILE A 79 -31.03 -2.50 -13.79
CA ILE A 79 -31.76 -2.88 -14.98
C ILE A 79 -32.96 -1.93 -15.10
N LYS A 80 -32.92 -1.08 -16.13
CA LYS A 80 -34.02 -0.15 -16.38
C LYS A 80 -35.31 -0.90 -16.68
N THR A 81 -36.41 -0.47 -16.12
CA THR A 81 -37.74 -1.02 -16.46
C THR A 81 -38.00 -0.87 -17.97
N GLY A 82 -38.42 -1.96 -18.60
CA GLY A 82 -38.55 -2.04 -20.06
C GLY A 82 -37.29 -2.39 -20.81
N ALA A 83 -36.14 -2.58 -20.12
CA ALA A 83 -34.92 -3.02 -20.78
C ALA A 83 -35.04 -4.43 -21.34
N PRO A 84 -34.62 -4.67 -22.60
CA PRO A 84 -34.54 -6.02 -23.13
C PRO A 84 -33.37 -6.76 -22.52
N VAL A 85 -33.61 -7.98 -22.03
CA VAL A 85 -32.57 -8.86 -21.51
C VAL A 85 -32.72 -10.25 -22.13
N SER A 86 -31.63 -11.00 -22.12
CA SER A 86 -31.65 -12.42 -22.50
C SER A 86 -31.30 -13.26 -21.28
N LEU A 87 -32.22 -14.15 -20.89
CA LEU A 87 -32.07 -14.99 -19.72
C LEU A 87 -31.54 -16.38 -20.10
N THR A 88 -30.58 -16.90 -19.37
CA THR A 88 -30.19 -18.32 -19.43
C THR A 88 -30.75 -19.01 -18.22
N LEU A 89 -31.55 -20.05 -18.47
CA LEU A 89 -32.21 -20.87 -17.44
C LEU A 89 -31.43 -22.17 -17.23
N ASP A 90 -31.39 -22.62 -15.97
CA ASP A 90 -31.04 -24.00 -15.66
C ASP A 90 -32.16 -24.92 -16.09
N VAL A 91 -31.80 -25.93 -16.89
CA VAL A 91 -32.76 -26.86 -17.51
C VAL A 91 -33.57 -27.67 -16.48
N GLN A 92 -32.98 -27.92 -15.31
CA GLN A 92 -33.62 -28.78 -14.28
C GLN A 92 -34.58 -27.98 -13.40
N ASN A 93 -34.25 -26.76 -13.01
CA ASN A 93 -34.98 -26.00 -12.00
C ASN A 93 -35.71 -24.79 -12.56
N GLN A 94 -35.59 -24.46 -13.85
CA GLN A 94 -36.12 -23.24 -14.47
C GLN A 94 -35.67 -21.95 -13.74
N THR A 95 -34.50 -22.00 -13.12
CA THR A 95 -33.91 -20.88 -12.38
C THR A 95 -32.98 -20.11 -13.30
N VAL A 96 -33.05 -18.78 -13.27
CA VAL A 96 -32.17 -17.92 -14.05
C VAL A 96 -30.75 -17.97 -13.48
N THR A 97 -29.79 -18.40 -14.28
CA THR A 97 -28.39 -18.46 -13.91
C THR A 97 -27.57 -17.32 -14.53
N ARG A 98 -28.08 -16.72 -15.62
CA ARG A 98 -27.41 -15.63 -16.28
C ARG A 98 -28.41 -14.67 -16.90
N ILE A 99 -28.14 -13.36 -16.75
CA ILE A 99 -28.94 -12.26 -17.28
C ILE A 99 -28.03 -11.43 -18.17
N ASN A 100 -28.37 -11.33 -19.46
CA ASN A 100 -27.54 -10.60 -20.42
C ASN A 100 -28.20 -9.29 -20.85
N LEU A 101 -27.53 -8.16 -20.58
CA LEU A 101 -27.90 -6.81 -21.00
C LEU A 101 -27.11 -6.36 -22.23
N SER A 102 -26.10 -7.15 -22.65
CA SER A 102 -25.17 -6.77 -23.70
C SER A 102 -25.60 -7.27 -25.08
N ASP A 103 -25.61 -6.39 -26.05
CA ASP A 103 -25.78 -6.76 -27.46
C ASP A 103 -24.49 -7.38 -28.06
N LYS A 104 -23.37 -7.26 -27.35
CA LYS A 104 -22.05 -7.75 -27.82
C LYS A 104 -21.84 -9.23 -27.57
N VAL A 105 -22.60 -9.81 -26.65
CA VAL A 105 -22.47 -11.21 -26.22
C VAL A 105 -23.78 -11.92 -26.52
N GLN A 106 -23.75 -12.93 -27.36
CA GLN A 106 -24.91 -13.75 -27.71
C GLN A 106 -24.79 -15.15 -27.11
N PHE A 107 -25.88 -15.64 -26.50
CA PHE A 107 -25.96 -17.01 -25.97
C PHE A 107 -26.93 -17.86 -26.81
N GLY A 108 -26.51 -19.07 -27.12
CA GLY A 108 -27.22 -19.93 -28.08
C GLY A 108 -28.65 -20.41 -27.68
N GLN A 109 -28.97 -20.40 -26.40
CA GLN A 109 -30.31 -20.70 -25.87
C GLN A 109 -30.68 -19.70 -24.79
N ALA A 110 -31.14 -18.53 -25.20
CA ALA A 110 -31.53 -17.48 -24.28
C ALA A 110 -33.01 -17.14 -24.45
N LEU A 111 -33.69 -16.94 -23.34
CA LEU A 111 -35.07 -16.49 -23.29
C LEU A 111 -35.12 -14.97 -23.29
N PRO A 112 -35.62 -14.30 -24.35
CA PRO A 112 -35.75 -12.86 -24.35
C PRO A 112 -36.87 -12.41 -23.40
N MET A 113 -36.64 -11.37 -22.62
CA MET A 113 -37.56 -10.76 -21.67
C MET A 113 -37.46 -9.25 -21.69
N LEU A 114 -38.56 -8.54 -21.56
CA LEU A 114 -38.62 -7.12 -21.21
C LEU A 114 -38.85 -7.00 -19.71
N VAL A 115 -37.81 -6.54 -18.98
CA VAL A 115 -37.85 -6.52 -17.51
C VAL A 115 -38.80 -5.46 -17.00
N THR A 116 -39.71 -5.86 -16.09
CA THR A 116 -40.63 -4.95 -15.41
C THR A 116 -40.25 -4.70 -13.96
N ALA A 117 -39.69 -5.73 -13.27
CA ALA A 117 -39.21 -5.63 -11.90
C ALA A 117 -38.15 -6.71 -11.63
N TYR A 118 -37.29 -6.47 -10.66
CA TYR A 118 -36.34 -7.47 -10.15
C TYR A 118 -36.01 -7.20 -8.69
N ASP A 119 -35.61 -8.25 -7.99
CA ASP A 119 -35.01 -8.18 -6.65
C ASP A 119 -33.90 -9.24 -6.56
N PHE A 120 -32.66 -8.81 -6.73
CA PHE A 120 -31.45 -9.69 -6.66
C PHE A 120 -30.82 -9.71 -5.28
N GLU A 121 -31.38 -8.99 -4.31
CA GLU A 121 -30.89 -8.93 -2.96
C GLU A 121 -31.61 -9.89 -2.01
N LYS A 122 -32.95 -9.88 -2.00
CA LYS A 122 -33.78 -10.59 -1.01
C LYS A 122 -34.57 -11.70 -1.61
N ALA A 123 -35.45 -11.38 -2.55
CA ALA A 123 -36.40 -12.35 -3.13
C ALA A 123 -35.75 -13.24 -4.20
N LEU A 124 -34.65 -12.81 -4.79
CA LEU A 124 -33.95 -13.47 -5.89
C LEU A 124 -34.91 -13.83 -7.04
N ILE A 125 -35.56 -12.80 -7.56
CA ILE A 125 -36.54 -12.93 -8.66
C ILE A 125 -36.28 -11.88 -9.75
N ILE A 126 -36.69 -12.21 -10.96
CA ILE A 126 -36.85 -11.29 -12.08
C ILE A 126 -38.21 -11.47 -12.71
N THR A 127 -38.88 -10.36 -12.95
CA THR A 127 -40.25 -10.33 -13.54
C THR A 127 -40.19 -9.52 -14.82
N GLY A 128 -40.84 -10.00 -15.85
CA GLY A 128 -40.88 -9.28 -17.12
C GLY A 128 -41.83 -9.95 -18.11
N GLU A 129 -41.96 -9.32 -19.28
CA GLU A 129 -42.84 -9.81 -20.36
C GLU A 129 -42.05 -10.76 -21.27
N VAL A 130 -42.62 -11.96 -21.45
CA VAL A 130 -42.10 -12.99 -22.35
C VAL A 130 -43.24 -13.39 -23.27
N ASN A 131 -43.13 -13.21 -24.57
CA ASN A 131 -44.13 -13.51 -25.58
C ASN A 131 -45.52 -12.87 -25.30
N GLY A 132 -45.55 -11.69 -24.66
CA GLY A 132 -46.81 -10.98 -24.32
C GLY A 132 -47.42 -11.35 -23.00
N GLU A 133 -46.82 -12.26 -22.23
CA GLU A 133 -47.26 -12.65 -20.89
C GLU A 133 -46.26 -12.20 -19.83
N VAL A 134 -46.75 -11.71 -18.69
CA VAL A 134 -45.91 -11.34 -17.56
C VAL A 134 -45.57 -12.59 -16.76
N VAL A 135 -44.29 -12.92 -16.68
CA VAL A 135 -43.76 -14.10 -15.99
C VAL A 135 -42.72 -13.69 -14.98
N THR A 136 -42.68 -14.39 -13.85
CA THR A 136 -41.63 -14.23 -12.82
C THR A 136 -40.81 -15.50 -12.75
N TYR A 137 -39.48 -15.32 -12.82
CA TYR A 137 -38.51 -16.40 -12.66
C TYR A 137 -37.71 -16.22 -11.37
N ALA A 138 -37.44 -17.35 -10.71
CA ALA A 138 -36.42 -17.37 -9.64
C ALA A 138 -35.02 -17.17 -10.23
N VAL A 139 -34.15 -16.47 -9.51
CA VAL A 139 -32.77 -16.21 -9.90
C VAL A 139 -31.87 -17.00 -8.97
N ALA A 140 -30.85 -17.69 -9.52
CA ALA A 140 -29.89 -18.44 -8.74
C ALA A 140 -29.06 -17.49 -7.87
N HIS A 141 -28.71 -17.90 -6.66
CA HIS A 141 -27.94 -17.11 -5.71
C HIS A 141 -26.56 -16.71 -6.26
N ASP A 142 -26.01 -17.49 -7.16
CA ASP A 142 -24.74 -17.25 -7.86
C ASP A 142 -24.90 -16.81 -9.31
N ALA A 143 -26.11 -16.39 -9.70
CA ALA A 143 -26.37 -15.90 -11.04
C ALA A 143 -25.47 -14.72 -11.41
N THR A 144 -25.25 -14.56 -12.71
CA THR A 144 -24.43 -13.47 -13.24
C THR A 144 -25.23 -12.53 -14.11
N VAL A 145 -24.83 -11.26 -14.13
CA VAL A 145 -25.35 -10.24 -15.04
C VAL A 145 -24.21 -9.83 -15.98
N VAL A 146 -24.47 -9.90 -17.28
CA VAL A 146 -23.57 -9.38 -18.31
C VAL A 146 -24.00 -7.95 -18.60
N GLU A 147 -23.16 -6.99 -18.22
CA GLU A 147 -23.39 -5.56 -18.42
C GLU A 147 -23.28 -5.16 -19.90
N GLU A 148 -23.73 -3.97 -20.27
CA GLU A 148 -23.72 -3.45 -21.65
C GLU A 148 -22.30 -3.45 -22.29
N ASP A 149 -21.23 -3.29 -21.49
CA ASP A 149 -19.85 -3.36 -21.95
C ASP A 149 -19.35 -4.78 -22.23
N GLY A 150 -20.13 -5.81 -21.85
CA GLY A 150 -19.81 -7.22 -21.93
C GLY A 150 -19.12 -7.78 -20.69
N THR A 151 -18.99 -6.99 -19.61
CA THR A 151 -18.44 -7.45 -18.33
C THR A 151 -19.49 -8.35 -17.64
N GLU A 152 -19.09 -9.54 -17.24
CA GLU A 152 -19.93 -10.47 -16.49
C GLU A 152 -19.63 -10.35 -15.00
N LEU A 153 -20.64 -9.99 -14.20
CA LEU A 153 -20.54 -9.83 -12.75
C LEU A 153 -21.56 -10.70 -12.05
N ARG A 154 -21.20 -11.28 -10.91
CA ARG A 154 -22.14 -12.01 -10.08
C ARG A 154 -23.12 -11.05 -9.41
N ILE A 155 -24.42 -11.43 -9.30
CA ILE A 155 -25.39 -10.70 -8.47
C ILE A 155 -24.92 -10.70 -7.01
N ALA A 156 -25.45 -9.79 -6.21
CA ALA A 156 -25.07 -9.64 -4.82
C ALA A 156 -26.25 -9.81 -3.87
N PRO A 157 -26.69 -11.05 -3.59
CA PRO A 157 -27.63 -11.31 -2.54
C PRO A 157 -27.20 -10.70 -1.21
N LEU A 158 -28.16 -10.34 -0.36
CA LEU A 158 -27.92 -9.58 0.86
C LEU A 158 -26.92 -10.26 1.80
N ASP A 159 -26.92 -11.59 1.87
CA ASP A 159 -26.06 -12.39 2.74
C ASP A 159 -24.58 -12.36 2.36
N VAL A 160 -24.23 -12.03 1.12
CA VAL A 160 -22.84 -11.89 0.64
C VAL A 160 -22.37 -10.44 0.53
N GLN A 161 -23.19 -9.47 0.93
CA GLN A 161 -22.84 -8.06 0.93
C GLN A 161 -21.97 -7.68 2.13
N TYR A 162 -21.18 -6.62 1.98
CA TYR A 162 -20.30 -6.09 3.02
C TYR A 162 -21.05 -5.80 4.33
N GLN A 163 -22.24 -5.19 4.25
CA GLN A 163 -23.04 -4.82 5.42
C GLN A 163 -23.55 -6.03 6.21
N SER A 164 -23.72 -7.17 5.56
CA SER A 164 -24.18 -8.41 6.19
C SER A 164 -23.07 -9.20 6.87
N ALA A 165 -21.82 -8.89 6.55
CA ALA A 165 -20.68 -9.48 7.22
C ALA A 165 -20.60 -9.04 8.69
N SER A 166 -20.06 -9.93 9.53
CA SER A 166 -19.86 -9.61 10.95
C SER A 166 -18.99 -8.36 11.12
N LEU A 167 -19.25 -7.56 12.16
CA LEU A 167 -18.50 -6.35 12.45
C LEU A 167 -16.98 -6.59 12.55
N PRO A 168 -16.48 -7.64 13.26
CA PRO A 168 -15.06 -7.97 13.24
C PRO A 168 -14.52 -8.32 11.85
N GLY A 169 -15.32 -8.97 11.01
CA GLY A 169 -14.98 -9.28 9.61
C GLY A 169 -14.79 -8.02 8.79
N ARG A 170 -15.73 -7.06 8.89
CA ARG A 170 -15.64 -5.76 8.21
C ARG A 170 -14.45 -4.93 8.70
N MET A 171 -14.24 -4.86 10.02
CA MET A 171 -13.09 -4.17 10.60
C MET A 171 -11.77 -4.78 10.11
N MET A 172 -11.69 -6.11 10.11
CA MET A 172 -10.48 -6.80 9.64
C MET A 172 -10.26 -6.61 8.14
N THR A 173 -11.32 -6.61 7.34
CA THR A 173 -11.26 -6.31 5.90
C THR A 173 -10.67 -4.92 5.66
N ASN A 174 -11.12 -3.89 6.40
CA ASN A 174 -10.60 -2.53 6.25
C ASN A 174 -9.17 -2.38 6.78
N PHE A 175 -8.82 -3.09 7.86
CA PHE A 175 -7.48 -3.03 8.44
C PHE A 175 -6.44 -3.82 7.62
N ALA A 176 -6.87 -4.77 6.81
CA ALA A 176 -5.98 -5.72 6.14
C ALA A 176 -5.07 -5.09 5.07
N GLY A 177 -5.55 -4.07 4.35
CA GLY A 177 -4.70 -3.31 3.41
C GLY A 177 -3.51 -2.66 4.10
N PRO A 178 -3.73 -1.77 5.10
CA PRO A 178 -2.66 -1.22 5.92
C PRO A 178 -1.76 -2.27 6.57
N LEU A 179 -2.33 -3.33 7.14
CA LEU A 179 -1.57 -4.42 7.75
C LEU A 179 -0.60 -5.09 6.76
N ASN A 180 -1.07 -5.37 5.54
CA ASN A 180 -0.22 -5.96 4.51
C ASN A 180 0.92 -5.02 4.09
N ASN A 181 0.70 -3.71 4.10
CA ASN A 181 1.76 -2.75 3.86
C ASN A 181 2.81 -2.73 4.97
N PHE A 182 2.41 -2.87 6.24
CA PHE A 182 3.38 -3.06 7.33
C PHE A 182 4.18 -4.35 7.16
N ILE A 183 3.51 -5.46 6.81
CA ILE A 183 4.17 -6.75 6.57
C ILE A 183 5.17 -6.62 5.41
N LEU A 184 4.77 -6.01 4.29
CA LEU A 184 5.67 -5.78 3.14
C LEU A 184 6.88 -4.92 3.54
N GLY A 185 6.67 -3.84 4.30
CA GLY A 185 7.73 -2.98 4.78
C GLY A 185 8.74 -3.72 5.65
N VAL A 186 8.26 -4.53 6.60
CA VAL A 186 9.11 -5.38 7.46
C VAL A 186 9.90 -6.38 6.63
N VAL A 187 9.24 -7.12 5.74
CA VAL A 187 9.90 -8.12 4.88
C VAL A 187 10.96 -7.47 4.00
N ALA A 188 10.67 -6.29 3.43
CA ALA A 188 11.60 -5.56 2.59
C ALA A 188 12.81 -5.04 3.38
N PHE A 189 12.66 -4.50 4.61
CA PHE A 189 13.78 -4.11 5.45
C PHE A 189 14.64 -5.30 5.88
N VAL A 190 14.03 -6.42 6.22
CA VAL A 190 14.77 -7.67 6.50
C VAL A 190 15.57 -8.10 5.26
N LEU A 191 14.95 -8.07 4.08
CA LEU A 191 15.64 -8.40 2.82
C LEU A 191 16.83 -7.46 2.59
N VAL A 192 16.68 -6.16 2.82
CA VAL A 192 17.77 -5.16 2.73
C VAL A 192 18.92 -5.53 3.67
N ALA A 193 18.62 -5.90 4.93
CA ALA A 193 19.65 -6.31 5.90
C ALA A 193 20.42 -7.56 5.43
N PHE A 194 19.76 -8.49 4.76
CA PHE A 194 20.43 -9.67 4.16
C PHE A 194 21.27 -9.27 2.94
N MET A 195 20.77 -8.41 2.06
CA MET A 195 21.47 -7.96 0.85
C MET A 195 22.71 -7.14 1.18
N GLN A 196 22.67 -6.34 2.25
CA GLN A 196 23.81 -5.54 2.75
C GLN A 196 24.84 -6.38 3.54
N GLY A 197 24.58 -7.67 3.72
CA GLY A 197 25.46 -8.57 4.48
C GLY A 197 25.37 -8.42 5.98
N GLY A 198 24.64 -7.44 6.52
CA GLY A 198 24.49 -7.21 7.96
C GLY A 198 23.71 -5.93 8.28
N VAL A 199 23.67 -5.60 9.57
CA VAL A 199 23.02 -4.42 10.12
C VAL A 199 24.04 -3.58 10.88
N GLN A 200 24.06 -2.28 10.65
CA GLN A 200 24.93 -1.35 11.35
C GLN A 200 24.49 -1.20 12.82
N ASP A 201 25.43 -1.39 13.73
CA ASP A 201 25.19 -1.13 15.16
C ASP A 201 25.68 0.26 15.53
N LEU A 202 24.74 1.18 15.68
CA LEU A 202 25.00 2.57 16.05
C LEU A 202 25.21 2.76 17.56
N ASN A 203 24.87 1.78 18.38
CA ASN A 203 24.92 1.85 19.83
C ASN A 203 26.22 1.27 20.40
N THR A 204 27.25 1.17 19.58
CA THR A 204 28.57 0.68 20.00
C THR A 204 29.65 1.59 19.44
N ASN A 205 30.78 1.61 20.14
CA ASN A 205 32.02 2.23 19.69
C ASN A 205 32.92 1.27 18.88
N GLN A 206 32.43 0.07 18.57
CA GLN A 206 33.08 -0.80 17.59
C GLN A 206 32.94 -0.23 16.19
N ILE A 207 33.97 -0.47 15.38
CA ILE A 207 34.03 0.07 14.02
C ILE A 207 34.21 -1.03 12.98
N THR A 208 33.80 -0.72 11.75
CA THR A 208 34.18 -1.43 10.53
C THR A 208 35.09 -0.52 9.72
N VAL A 209 36.23 -1.01 9.25
CA VAL A 209 37.08 -0.29 8.34
C VAL A 209 36.64 -0.55 6.92
N SER A 210 36.14 0.48 6.25
CA SER A 210 35.45 0.37 4.96
C SER A 210 36.39 0.41 3.75
N ASP A 211 37.55 1.09 3.86
CA ASP A 211 38.45 1.27 2.74
C ASP A 211 39.93 1.25 3.22
N HIS A 212 40.74 0.42 2.57
CA HIS A 212 42.13 0.26 2.86
C HIS A 212 43.02 1.46 2.45
N ASN A 213 42.51 2.32 1.57
CA ASN A 213 43.17 3.52 1.11
C ASN A 213 42.92 4.74 2.01
N LEU A 214 42.08 4.60 3.03
CA LEU A 214 41.71 5.70 3.91
C LEU A 214 42.58 5.71 5.21
N PRO A 215 42.70 6.87 5.87
CA PRO A 215 43.61 7.08 6.98
C PRO A 215 43.48 6.07 8.13
N ALA A 216 42.31 5.60 8.47
CA ALA A 216 42.10 4.66 9.55
C ALA A 216 42.81 3.32 9.33
N TYR A 217 42.70 2.75 8.12
CA TYR A 217 43.40 1.51 7.80
C TYR A 217 44.91 1.69 7.75
N GLN A 218 45.41 2.81 7.15
CA GLN A 218 46.81 3.11 7.03
C GLN A 218 47.48 3.33 8.39
N ALA A 219 46.75 3.95 9.34
CA ALA A 219 47.20 4.11 10.71
C ALA A 219 47.15 2.83 11.54
N GLY A 220 46.52 1.76 11.03
CA GLY A 220 46.49 0.47 11.69
C GLY A 220 45.17 0.12 12.40
N LEU A 221 44.09 0.90 12.23
CA LEU A 221 42.78 0.47 12.68
C LEU A 221 42.29 -0.72 11.86
N ARG A 222 41.54 -1.61 12.51
CA ARG A 222 40.96 -2.81 11.90
C ARG A 222 39.50 -2.95 12.26
N THR A 223 38.75 -3.65 11.42
CA THR A 223 37.36 -4.02 11.70
C THR A 223 37.27 -4.80 12.98
N GLY A 224 36.39 -4.38 13.89
CA GLY A 224 36.19 -4.97 15.21
C GLY A 224 36.89 -4.20 16.34
N ASP A 225 37.85 -3.29 16.04
CA ASP A 225 38.48 -2.44 17.07
C ASP A 225 37.39 -1.61 17.80
N LYS A 226 37.56 -1.47 19.14
CA LYS A 226 36.71 -0.62 19.97
C LYS A 226 37.46 0.69 20.24
N VAL A 227 36.90 1.80 19.80
CA VAL A 227 37.43 3.14 20.05
C VAL A 227 36.94 3.64 21.39
N GLU A 228 37.84 3.77 22.38
CA GLU A 228 37.49 4.23 23.71
C GLU A 228 37.46 5.75 23.83
N THR A 229 38.49 6.41 23.26
CA THR A 229 38.60 7.88 23.28
C THR A 229 39.11 8.43 21.96
N ILE A 230 38.73 9.68 21.65
CA ILE A 230 39.35 10.51 20.62
C ILE A 230 39.82 11.81 21.27
N ASN A 231 41.14 12.12 21.19
CA ASN A 231 41.77 13.25 21.89
C ASN A 231 41.37 13.28 23.38
N ASP A 232 41.47 12.14 24.05
CA ASP A 232 41.10 11.90 25.47
C ASP A 232 39.61 12.10 25.80
N VAL A 233 38.77 12.41 24.81
CA VAL A 233 37.31 12.49 24.98
C VAL A 233 36.69 11.09 24.82
N PRO A 234 35.98 10.57 25.84
CA PRO A 234 35.34 9.24 25.76
C PRO A 234 34.27 9.18 24.65
N VAL A 235 34.25 8.06 23.93
CA VAL A 235 33.22 7.75 22.91
C VAL A 235 32.61 6.40 23.24
N SER A 236 31.26 6.35 23.27
CA SER A 236 30.50 5.15 23.65
C SER A 236 29.68 4.57 22.51
N ASP A 237 29.44 5.34 21.46
CA ASP A 237 28.58 5.03 20.35
C ASP A 237 29.07 5.70 19.06
N TRP A 238 28.43 5.32 17.95
CA TRP A 238 28.76 5.88 16.64
C TRP A 238 28.56 7.41 16.56
N SER A 239 27.53 7.93 17.23
CA SER A 239 27.22 9.36 17.19
C SER A 239 28.34 10.20 17.82
N SER A 240 28.77 9.82 19.03
CA SER A 240 29.88 10.48 19.74
C SER A 240 31.20 10.36 18.96
N LEU A 241 31.46 9.17 18.39
CA LEU A 241 32.67 8.92 17.60
C LEU A 241 32.66 9.77 16.32
N SER A 242 31.58 9.77 15.55
CA SER A 242 31.46 10.56 14.32
C SER A 242 31.55 12.06 14.57
N LYS A 243 30.96 12.54 15.67
CA LYS A 243 31.04 13.95 16.10
C LYS A 243 32.50 14.38 16.37
N GLN A 244 33.25 13.60 17.15
CA GLN A 244 34.65 13.92 17.47
C GLN A 244 35.56 13.93 16.24
N ILE A 245 35.31 13.06 15.26
CA ILE A 245 36.03 13.07 13.99
C ILE A 245 35.69 14.33 13.19
N GLY A 246 34.39 14.70 13.11
CA GLY A 246 33.96 15.89 12.40
C GLY A 246 34.51 17.19 12.98
N GLU A 247 34.55 17.30 14.30
CA GLU A 247 35.06 18.47 15.03
C GLU A 247 36.60 18.63 14.96
N SER A 248 37.31 17.67 14.38
CA SER A 248 38.81 17.73 14.24
C SER A 248 39.30 18.79 13.26
N ASP A 249 38.42 19.30 12.39
CA ASP A 249 38.76 20.25 11.30
C ASP A 249 39.96 19.78 10.43
N GLY A 250 40.12 18.45 10.29
CA GLY A 250 41.22 17.86 9.54
C GLY A 250 42.57 17.83 10.26
N LYS A 251 42.62 18.24 11.52
CA LYS A 251 43.83 18.11 12.35
C LYS A 251 44.03 16.66 12.78
N ALA A 252 45.28 16.27 13.02
CA ALA A 252 45.60 14.96 13.53
C ALA A 252 44.88 14.71 14.87
N ILE A 253 44.20 13.58 14.98
CA ILE A 253 43.50 13.13 16.19
C ILE A 253 44.19 11.91 16.79
N GLN A 254 44.21 11.84 18.11
CA GLN A 254 44.63 10.64 18.83
C GLN A 254 43.44 9.73 19.05
N VAL A 255 43.44 8.53 18.47
CA VAL A 255 42.41 7.51 18.60
C VAL A 255 42.95 6.42 19.49
N LYS A 256 42.38 6.29 20.68
CA LYS A 256 42.73 5.20 21.61
C LYS A 256 41.69 4.09 21.48
N THR A 257 42.18 2.89 21.24
CA THR A 257 41.38 1.67 21.26
C THR A 257 41.71 0.84 22.50
N ASP A 258 41.00 -0.23 22.73
CA ASP A 258 41.27 -1.24 23.77
C ASP A 258 42.67 -1.87 23.67
N LEU A 259 43.32 -1.81 22.49
CA LEU A 259 44.61 -2.44 22.24
C LEU A 259 45.77 -1.47 21.98
N LYS A 260 45.51 -0.25 21.50
CA LYS A 260 46.54 0.66 20.99
C LYS A 260 46.05 2.11 20.92
N THR A 261 47.00 3.03 20.88
CA THR A 261 46.76 4.46 20.60
C THR A 261 47.39 4.80 19.25
N LEU A 262 46.61 5.43 18.37
CA LEU A 262 46.98 5.74 17.00
C LEU A 262 46.78 7.23 16.74
N THR A 263 47.67 7.81 15.94
CA THR A 263 47.49 9.19 15.44
C THR A 263 47.00 9.12 14.01
N ILE A 264 45.83 9.72 13.75
CA ILE A 264 45.15 9.66 12.44
C ILE A 264 44.83 11.08 12.00
N THR A 265 45.20 11.44 10.77
CA THR A 265 44.82 12.71 10.16
C THR A 265 43.60 12.51 9.27
N PRO A 266 42.44 13.06 9.62
CA PRO A 266 41.25 12.93 8.80
C PRO A 266 41.42 13.57 7.41
N LYS A 267 40.83 12.94 6.39
CA LYS A 267 40.82 13.43 5.02
C LYS A 267 39.51 14.20 4.75
N LYS A 268 39.63 15.37 4.13
CA LYS A 268 38.46 16.13 3.72
C LYS A 268 37.78 15.45 2.55
N GLN A 269 36.47 15.18 2.71
CA GLN A 269 35.60 14.65 1.66
C GLN A 269 34.37 15.54 1.59
N GLU A 270 34.17 16.22 0.47
CA GLU A 270 33.11 17.21 0.27
C GLU A 270 33.00 18.24 1.41
N LYS A 271 32.00 18.14 2.28
CA LYS A 271 31.73 19.06 3.40
C LYS A 271 32.15 18.50 4.77
N SER A 272 32.68 17.28 4.85
CA SER A 272 33.02 16.61 6.11
C SER A 272 34.43 16.06 6.12
N TYR A 273 34.93 15.76 7.33
CA TYR A 273 36.23 15.10 7.55
C TYR A 273 35.94 13.62 7.89
N ILE A 274 36.65 12.72 7.21
CA ILE A 274 36.49 11.29 7.39
C ILE A 274 37.83 10.61 7.62
N ILE A 275 37.83 9.48 8.32
CA ILE A 275 39.01 8.61 8.49
C ILE A 275 38.88 7.26 7.79
N GLY A 276 37.67 6.92 7.27
CA GLY A 276 37.43 5.67 6.54
C GLY A 276 36.93 4.53 7.42
N ILE A 277 36.11 4.86 8.41
CA ILE A 277 35.39 3.90 9.25
C ILE A 277 33.89 4.06 9.07
N THR A 278 33.17 2.98 9.32
CA THR A 278 31.71 2.92 9.37
C THR A 278 31.28 2.24 10.67
N PRO A 279 30.00 2.36 11.07
CA PRO A 279 29.47 1.61 12.20
C PRO A 279 29.76 0.12 12.07
N PHE A 280 29.94 -0.54 13.20
CA PHE A 280 30.18 -1.99 13.22
C PHE A 280 29.03 -2.75 12.55
N LEU A 281 29.36 -3.68 11.67
CA LEU A 281 28.38 -4.46 10.91
C LEU A 281 28.13 -5.81 11.60
N LYS A 282 26.96 -5.98 12.21
CA LYS A 282 26.51 -7.27 12.73
C LYS A 282 26.03 -8.15 11.59
N THR A 283 26.69 -9.30 11.38
CA THR A 283 26.47 -10.17 10.21
C THR A 283 25.67 -11.43 10.52
N GLY A 284 25.33 -11.70 11.78
CA GLY A 284 24.57 -12.87 12.22
C GLY A 284 23.19 -12.93 11.59
N PHE A 285 22.65 -14.13 11.41
CA PHE A 285 21.30 -14.34 10.87
C PHE A 285 20.24 -13.64 11.73
N VAL A 286 20.32 -13.82 13.05
CA VAL A 286 19.38 -13.19 14.02
C VAL A 286 19.53 -11.68 14.00
N ASP A 287 20.77 -11.17 13.90
CA ASP A 287 21.02 -9.72 13.83
C ASP A 287 20.37 -9.09 12.60
N LYS A 288 20.44 -9.77 11.43
CA LYS A 288 19.77 -9.30 10.20
C LYS A 288 18.26 -9.28 10.34
N LEU A 289 17.69 -10.32 10.91
CA LEU A 289 16.24 -10.42 11.12
C LEU A 289 15.75 -9.34 12.10
N THR A 290 16.37 -9.26 13.28
CA THR A 290 16.00 -8.28 14.31
C THR A 290 16.31 -6.85 13.90
N GLY A 291 17.38 -6.65 13.14
CA GLY A 291 17.77 -5.35 12.61
C GLY A 291 16.78 -4.82 11.59
N GLY A 292 16.33 -5.65 10.65
CA GLY A 292 15.27 -5.27 9.70
C GLY A 292 13.94 -4.94 10.39
N LEU A 293 13.55 -5.73 11.41
CA LEU A 293 12.39 -5.44 12.26
C LEU A 293 12.55 -4.09 12.99
N LYS A 294 13.73 -3.83 13.58
CA LYS A 294 14.02 -2.58 14.28
C LYS A 294 13.98 -1.39 13.31
N GLU A 295 14.51 -1.55 12.11
CA GLU A 295 14.49 -0.49 11.10
C GLU A 295 13.05 -0.16 10.66
N ALA A 296 12.22 -1.18 10.42
CA ALA A 296 10.79 -1.01 10.13
C ALA A 296 10.07 -0.25 11.25
N TRP A 297 10.31 -0.65 12.50
CA TRP A 297 9.73 0.00 13.68
C TRP A 297 10.16 1.46 13.81
N THR A 298 11.48 1.71 13.73
CA THR A 298 12.02 3.08 13.82
C THR A 298 11.48 3.97 12.72
N SER A 299 11.37 3.44 11.48
CA SER A 299 10.79 4.15 10.35
C SER A 299 9.32 4.48 10.56
N ALA A 300 8.53 3.55 11.11
CA ALA A 300 7.12 3.79 11.43
C ALA A 300 6.96 4.93 12.44
N PHE A 301 7.77 4.93 13.52
CA PHE A 301 7.74 6.02 14.51
C PHE A 301 8.22 7.36 13.95
N ALA A 302 9.22 7.34 13.08
CA ALA A 302 9.68 8.56 12.41
C ALA A 302 8.57 9.18 11.57
N ILE A 303 7.80 8.37 10.83
CA ILE A 303 6.65 8.81 10.03
C ILE A 303 5.54 9.36 10.96
N ILE A 304 5.20 8.66 12.04
CA ILE A 304 4.19 9.12 13.02
C ILE A 304 4.60 10.47 13.63
N ASN A 305 5.86 10.63 14.00
CA ASN A 305 6.38 11.89 14.55
C ASN A 305 6.36 13.00 13.50
N ALA A 306 6.69 12.71 12.25
CA ALA A 306 6.59 13.67 11.15
C ALA A 306 5.14 14.12 10.90
N LEU A 307 4.18 13.18 10.95
CA LEU A 307 2.74 13.49 10.87
C LEU A 307 2.28 14.35 12.05
N LYS A 308 2.70 14.02 13.27
CA LYS A 308 2.40 14.84 14.45
C LYS A 308 2.95 16.25 14.28
N ASP A 309 4.19 16.39 13.84
CA ASP A 309 4.80 17.71 13.58
C ASP A 309 4.06 18.46 12.47
N LEU A 310 3.64 17.78 11.42
CA LEU A 310 2.84 18.38 10.34
C LEU A 310 1.47 18.88 10.83
N ILE A 311 0.82 18.17 11.75
CA ILE A 311 -0.45 18.59 12.33
C ILE A 311 -0.26 19.81 13.25
N LEU A 312 0.82 19.83 14.05
CA LEU A 312 1.10 20.91 14.99
C LEU A 312 1.68 22.17 14.29
N HIS A 313 2.45 21.97 13.23
CA HIS A 313 3.10 23.00 12.43
C HIS A 313 2.85 22.73 10.95
N PRO A 314 1.63 23.05 10.45
CA PRO A 314 1.26 22.79 9.06
C PRO A 314 2.19 23.50 8.07
N ASP A 315 2.88 22.72 7.25
CA ASP A 315 3.74 23.22 6.19
C ASP A 315 3.65 22.28 4.98
N ILE A 316 3.04 22.76 3.90
CA ILE A 316 2.90 22.00 2.66
C ILE A 316 4.24 21.58 2.06
N ASN A 317 5.32 22.29 2.41
CA ASN A 317 6.66 21.96 1.97
C ASN A 317 7.22 20.69 2.61
N LYS A 318 6.65 20.20 3.69
CA LYS A 318 7.00 18.91 4.31
C LYS A 318 6.34 17.72 3.61
N LEU A 319 5.36 17.98 2.75
CA LEU A 319 4.66 16.94 1.98
C LEU A 319 5.34 16.72 0.62
N GLY A 320 5.51 15.46 0.27
CA GLY A 320 5.94 15.04 -1.06
C GLY A 320 4.75 14.45 -1.82
N GLY A 321 4.49 14.97 -3.01
CA GLY A 321 3.44 14.47 -3.88
C GLY A 321 3.96 13.50 -4.97
N PRO A 322 3.11 13.18 -5.95
CA PRO A 322 3.45 12.21 -6.99
C PRO A 322 4.70 12.58 -7.80
N VAL A 323 4.94 13.89 -8.02
CA VAL A 323 6.11 14.36 -8.78
C VAL A 323 7.40 14.16 -7.98
N ALA A 324 7.39 14.47 -6.69
CA ALA A 324 8.53 14.20 -5.80
C ALA A 324 8.83 12.69 -5.72
N MET A 325 7.80 11.84 -5.56
CA MET A 325 7.96 10.39 -5.51
C MET A 325 8.53 9.81 -6.80
N TYR A 326 8.07 10.31 -7.97
CA TYR A 326 8.64 9.93 -9.26
C TYR A 326 10.13 10.26 -9.36
N ARG A 327 10.54 11.45 -8.93
CA ARG A 327 11.96 11.87 -8.94
C ARG A 327 12.79 11.00 -7.99
N MET A 328 12.34 10.84 -6.75
CA MET A 328 13.02 9.98 -5.76
C MET A 328 13.17 8.54 -6.27
N SER A 329 12.16 8.00 -6.96
CA SER A 329 12.25 6.68 -7.59
C SER A 329 13.37 6.60 -8.64
N GLY A 330 13.62 7.69 -9.36
CA GLY A 330 14.73 7.79 -10.31
C GLY A 330 16.09 7.88 -9.63
N ASP A 331 16.18 8.61 -8.53
CA ASP A 331 17.44 8.78 -7.79
C ASP A 331 17.85 7.46 -7.10
N VAL A 332 16.94 6.81 -6.38
CA VAL A 332 17.22 5.52 -5.73
C VAL A 332 17.53 4.41 -6.74
N ALA A 333 16.96 4.47 -7.95
CA ALA A 333 17.26 3.52 -9.03
C ALA A 333 18.72 3.60 -9.52
N ARG A 334 19.36 4.77 -9.42
CA ARG A 334 20.78 4.95 -9.77
C ARG A 334 21.72 4.43 -8.67
N GLU A 335 21.26 4.39 -7.43
CA GLU A 335 22.03 3.91 -6.30
C GLU A 335 22.01 2.36 -6.18
N GLY A 336 21.14 1.70 -6.92
CA GLY A 336 21.07 0.25 -7.01
C GLY A 336 19.85 -0.38 -6.32
N ILE A 337 19.71 -1.69 -6.52
CA ILE A 337 18.50 -2.44 -6.14
C ILE A 337 18.24 -2.43 -4.63
N THR A 338 19.27 -2.43 -3.80
CA THR A 338 19.12 -2.40 -2.34
C THR A 338 18.47 -1.11 -1.87
N THR A 339 18.86 0.05 -2.45
CA THR A 339 18.25 1.35 -2.16
C THR A 339 16.80 1.41 -2.65
N VAL A 340 16.52 0.82 -3.82
CA VAL A 340 15.15 0.69 -4.34
C VAL A 340 14.25 -0.09 -3.40
N ILE A 341 14.71 -1.24 -2.89
CA ILE A 341 13.93 -2.07 -1.95
C ILE A 341 13.75 -1.35 -0.61
N ARG A 342 14.78 -0.64 -0.11
CA ARG A 342 14.68 0.18 1.10
C ARG A 342 13.66 1.31 0.93
N PHE A 343 13.66 2.00 -0.20
CA PHE A 343 12.70 3.04 -0.52
C PHE A 343 11.27 2.48 -0.62
N MET A 344 11.10 1.33 -1.27
CA MET A 344 9.82 0.62 -1.31
C MET A 344 9.32 0.27 0.10
N ALA A 345 10.20 -0.20 0.99
CA ALA A 345 9.86 -0.51 2.38
C ALA A 345 9.34 0.72 3.13
N LEU A 346 10.05 1.86 3.01
CA LEU A 346 9.65 3.13 3.62
C LEU A 346 8.29 3.61 3.09
N LEU A 347 8.07 3.58 1.78
CA LEU A 347 6.81 3.97 1.17
C LEU A 347 5.66 3.04 1.58
N SER A 348 5.93 1.74 1.70
CA SER A 348 4.92 0.77 2.12
C SER A 348 4.46 1.03 3.55
N ILE A 349 5.38 1.24 4.50
CA ILE A 349 5.03 1.60 5.89
C ILE A 349 4.29 2.94 5.92
N ASN A 350 4.76 3.92 5.13
CA ASN A 350 4.12 5.23 5.03
C ASN A 350 2.67 5.10 4.57
N LEU A 351 2.42 4.35 3.49
CA LEU A 351 1.07 4.12 2.99
C LEU A 351 0.20 3.38 4.02
N GLY A 352 0.75 2.41 4.74
CA GLY A 352 0.05 1.73 5.83
C GLY A 352 -0.39 2.69 6.94
N ILE A 353 0.49 3.61 7.37
CA ILE A 353 0.18 4.61 8.40
C ILE A 353 -0.86 5.62 7.88
N PHE A 354 -0.66 6.15 6.67
CA PHE A 354 -1.58 7.13 6.08
C PHE A 354 -2.99 6.57 5.91
N ASN A 355 -3.12 5.32 5.45
CA ASN A 355 -4.42 4.67 5.32
C ASN A 355 -5.12 4.41 6.66
N LEU A 356 -4.41 4.40 7.79
CA LEU A 356 -5.01 4.31 9.12
C LEU A 356 -5.46 5.65 9.71
N ILE A 357 -5.16 6.79 9.04
CA ILE A 357 -5.66 8.09 9.47
C ILE A 357 -7.21 8.10 9.38
N PRO A 358 -7.92 8.67 10.37
CA PRO A 358 -9.38 8.67 10.40
C PRO A 358 -10.00 9.68 9.42
N ILE A 359 -9.58 9.62 8.16
CA ILE A 359 -10.16 10.40 7.05
C ILE A 359 -11.17 9.52 6.32
N PRO A 360 -12.40 9.98 6.09
CA PRO A 360 -13.49 9.14 5.55
C PRO A 360 -13.20 8.53 4.19
N ALA A 361 -12.31 8.92 3.40
CA ALA A 361 -11.94 8.27 2.13
C ALA A 361 -10.92 7.14 2.29
N LEU A 362 -10.30 7.01 3.46
CA LEU A 362 -9.25 6.03 3.77
C LEU A 362 -9.80 4.88 4.62
N ASP A 363 -9.05 3.79 4.70
CA ASP A 363 -9.42 2.61 5.48
C ASP A 363 -9.63 2.93 6.97
N GLY A 364 -8.80 3.82 7.53
CA GLY A 364 -8.94 4.31 8.89
C GLY A 364 -10.28 5.00 9.15
N GLY A 365 -10.78 5.78 8.19
CA GLY A 365 -12.10 6.38 8.28
C GLY A 365 -13.21 5.34 8.32
N LYS A 366 -13.09 4.28 7.52
CA LYS A 366 -14.04 3.15 7.49
C LYS A 366 -14.00 2.35 8.79
N ILE A 367 -12.81 2.14 9.36
CA ILE A 367 -12.65 1.52 10.69
C ILE A 367 -13.35 2.36 11.76
N VAL A 368 -13.20 3.69 11.73
CA VAL A 368 -13.89 4.60 12.65
C VAL A 368 -15.41 4.51 12.50
N MET A 369 -15.93 4.46 11.26
CA MET A 369 -17.38 4.25 11.02
C MET A 369 -17.86 2.92 11.60
N ASN A 370 -17.11 1.84 11.44
CA ASN A 370 -17.42 0.54 12.06
C ASN A 370 -17.39 0.60 13.60
N ILE A 371 -16.47 1.35 14.20
CA ILE A 371 -16.41 1.56 15.65
C ILE A 371 -17.66 2.35 16.14
N ILE A 372 -18.05 3.40 15.42
CA ILE A 372 -19.26 4.17 15.73
C ILE A 372 -20.50 3.27 15.65
N GLU A 373 -20.59 2.40 14.64
CA GLU A 373 -21.67 1.41 14.51
C GLU A 373 -21.69 0.45 15.71
N ALA A 374 -20.53 -0.06 16.14
CA ALA A 374 -20.38 -0.91 17.30
C ALA A 374 -20.95 -0.26 18.57
N ILE A 375 -20.62 1.02 18.81
CA ILE A 375 -21.06 1.80 19.96
C ILE A 375 -22.58 2.05 19.90
N ARG A 376 -23.08 2.43 18.72
CA ARG A 376 -24.52 2.72 18.50
C ARG A 376 -25.40 1.47 18.46
N ARG A 377 -24.79 0.29 18.21
CA ARG A 377 -25.47 -1.00 17.98
C ARG A 377 -26.52 -0.94 16.86
N LYS A 378 -26.33 -0.04 15.91
CA LYS A 378 -27.19 0.15 14.72
C LYS A 378 -26.31 0.51 13.53
N PRO A 379 -26.52 -0.11 12.36
CA PRO A 379 -25.77 0.23 11.15
C PRO A 379 -26.00 1.71 10.77
N MET A 380 -25.02 2.30 10.14
CA MET A 380 -25.15 3.61 9.54
C MET A 380 -25.98 3.49 8.26
N LYS A 381 -26.84 4.48 8.00
CA LYS A 381 -27.55 4.51 6.72
C LYS A 381 -26.54 4.77 5.60
N GLN A 382 -26.67 4.05 4.51
CA GLN A 382 -25.77 4.13 3.35
C GLN A 382 -25.65 5.56 2.78
N GLU A 383 -26.74 6.33 2.80
CA GLU A 383 -26.74 7.74 2.39
C GLU A 383 -25.73 8.59 3.17
N TYR A 384 -25.69 8.44 4.51
CA TYR A 384 -24.72 9.19 5.34
C TYR A 384 -23.28 8.73 5.11
N GLU A 385 -23.08 7.43 4.97
CA GLU A 385 -21.77 6.86 4.68
C GLU A 385 -21.22 7.40 3.35
N SER A 386 -22.06 7.43 2.31
CA SER A 386 -21.72 7.96 0.99
C SER A 386 -21.37 9.44 1.04
N ILE A 387 -22.16 10.26 1.73
CA ILE A 387 -21.90 11.71 1.88
C ILE A 387 -20.56 11.93 2.62
N ILE A 388 -20.35 11.24 3.73
CA ILE A 388 -19.12 11.35 4.53
C ILE A 388 -17.90 10.96 3.69
N THR A 389 -18.02 9.87 2.94
CA THR A 389 -16.95 9.40 2.05
C THR A 389 -16.68 10.40 0.92
N LEU A 390 -17.72 10.96 0.31
CA LEU A 390 -17.58 11.99 -0.75
C LEU A 390 -16.86 13.23 -0.24
N VAL A 391 -17.17 13.69 0.97
CA VAL A 391 -16.47 14.82 1.61
C VAL A 391 -14.99 14.46 1.82
N GLY A 392 -14.71 13.25 2.31
CA GLY A 392 -13.34 12.76 2.48
C GLY A 392 -12.55 12.72 1.17
N VAL A 393 -13.18 12.20 0.10
CA VAL A 393 -12.58 12.20 -1.26
C VAL A 393 -12.31 13.63 -1.72
N GLY A 394 -13.25 14.56 -1.52
CA GLY A 394 -13.05 15.97 -1.86
C GLY A 394 -11.83 16.59 -1.16
N ILE A 395 -11.66 16.33 0.14
CA ILE A 395 -10.50 16.79 0.91
C ILE A 395 -9.20 16.20 0.32
N MET A 396 -9.19 14.91 0.01
CA MET A 396 -8.01 14.23 -0.54
C MET A 396 -7.64 14.75 -1.93
N VAL A 397 -8.63 15.03 -2.79
CA VAL A 397 -8.40 15.62 -4.12
C VAL A 397 -7.79 17.02 -4.00
N VAL A 398 -8.34 17.88 -3.13
CA VAL A 398 -7.80 19.23 -2.89
C VAL A 398 -6.36 19.15 -2.37
N LEU A 399 -6.09 18.27 -1.41
CA LEU A 399 -4.75 18.06 -0.86
C LEU A 399 -3.78 17.59 -1.95
N MET A 400 -4.19 16.61 -2.76
CA MET A 400 -3.37 16.08 -3.86
C MET A 400 -3.02 17.17 -4.89
N ILE A 401 -3.98 18.00 -5.28
CA ILE A 401 -3.74 19.13 -6.19
C ILE A 401 -2.75 20.11 -5.56
N ALA A 402 -2.96 20.49 -4.30
CA ALA A 402 -2.12 21.44 -3.60
C ALA A 402 -0.66 20.94 -3.46
N VAL A 403 -0.48 19.67 -3.08
CA VAL A 403 0.86 19.06 -2.94
C VAL A 403 1.54 18.89 -4.31
N THR A 404 0.80 18.46 -5.34
CA THR A 404 1.35 18.33 -6.71
C THR A 404 1.76 19.71 -7.25
N TRP A 405 0.95 20.73 -7.02
CA TRP A 405 1.30 22.10 -7.40
C TRP A 405 2.58 22.56 -6.70
N ASN A 406 2.71 22.29 -5.40
CA ASN A 406 3.90 22.63 -4.64
C ASN A 406 5.13 21.87 -5.14
N ASP A 407 5.00 20.59 -5.49
CA ASP A 407 6.09 19.80 -6.08
C ASP A 407 6.59 20.42 -7.39
N ILE A 408 5.64 20.80 -8.28
CA ILE A 408 5.97 21.44 -9.57
C ILE A 408 6.63 22.80 -9.32
N TRP A 409 6.10 23.60 -8.41
CA TRP A 409 6.67 24.91 -8.08
C TRP A 409 8.12 24.83 -7.59
N ARG A 410 8.44 23.77 -6.85
CA ARG A 410 9.82 23.49 -6.39
C ARG A 410 10.79 23.11 -7.52
N LEU A 411 10.31 22.70 -8.69
CA LEU A 411 11.17 22.42 -9.85
C LEU A 411 11.74 23.69 -10.49
N PHE A 412 11.08 24.82 -10.27
CA PHE A 412 11.45 26.11 -10.86
C PHE A 412 12.19 27.05 -9.88
N ARG A 413 12.39 26.60 -8.65
CA ARG A 413 13.23 27.24 -7.64
C ARG A 413 14.56 26.55 -7.48
#